data_40f028d3b03a582e1519e43220b8ede5
#
_entry.id   40f028d3b03a582e1519e43220b8ede5
#
_cell.length_a   1.000
_cell.length_b   1.000
_cell.length_c   1.000
_cell.angle_alpha   90.00
_cell.angle_beta   90.00
_cell.angle_gamma   90.00
#
_symmetry.space_group_name_H-M   'P 1'
#
loop_
_entity.id
_entity.type
_entity.pdbx_description
1 polymer ?
#
loop_
_entity_poly.entity_id
_entity_poly.type
_entity_poly.pdbx_seq_one_letter_code
_entity_poly.pdbx_strand_id
1 'polypeptide(L)'
;NIGLVPAKKYDMQLEKYVTKVTVQNSKTTSTDYTDAKLAKQEINAKEVNSTTVVVEYTIRVTNKGEVAGYIRKIADYLSSDYKFSSELNKDWYQDGSNVYCTSLADTKINPGESKDVKLIVIKQMKENNTGLVNNTAEIVSSYNELGLTDINSTEGNKVKGENDMSSADVIISIKTGQVVTTVILVITTIVMLGVAVYIIRKLIINKGII
;
A
#
# COMPACT_ATOMS: atom_id res chain seq x y z
N ASN A 1 -38.37 35.66 21.05
CA ASN A 1 -37.71 34.36 20.90
C ASN A 1 -36.59 34.48 19.86
N ILE A 2 -35.36 34.57 20.33
CA ILE A 2 -34.19 34.44 19.46
C ILE A 2 -34.01 32.93 19.24
N GLY A 3 -34.44 32.42 18.10
CA GLY A 3 -34.22 31.04 17.71
C GLY A 3 -32.71 30.85 17.48
N LEU A 4 -32.08 30.02 18.31
CA LEU A 4 -30.71 29.55 18.08
C LEU A 4 -30.74 28.61 16.86
N VAL A 5 -30.16 29.04 15.75
CA VAL A 5 -29.88 28.16 14.62
C VAL A 5 -28.63 27.39 14.96
N PRO A 6 -28.60 26.05 14.91
CA PRO A 6 -27.39 25.27 15.12
C PRO A 6 -26.29 25.72 14.17
N ALA A 7 -25.05 25.87 14.67
CA ALA A 7 -23.92 26.18 13.83
C ALA A 7 -23.68 25.00 12.87
N LYS A 8 -23.57 25.30 11.57
CA LYS A 8 -23.25 24.32 10.54
C LYS A 8 -21.85 23.76 10.77
N LYS A 9 -21.68 22.48 10.48
CA LYS A 9 -20.40 21.77 10.62
C LYS A 9 -19.71 21.65 9.28
N TYR A 10 -18.42 21.91 9.27
CA TYR A 10 -17.52 21.62 8.17
C TYR A 10 -16.61 20.45 8.58
N ASP A 11 -16.50 19.41 7.76
CA ASP A 11 -15.79 18.19 8.09
C ASP A 11 -15.38 17.46 6.78
N MET A 12 -14.09 17.48 6.46
CA MET A 12 -13.54 16.81 5.28
C MET A 12 -12.66 15.64 5.69
N GLN A 13 -13.14 14.43 5.41
CA GLN A 13 -12.42 13.19 5.69
C GLN A 13 -11.58 12.76 4.49
N LEU A 14 -10.35 12.26 4.75
CA LEU A 14 -9.51 11.61 3.77
C LEU A 14 -9.33 10.12 4.10
N GLU A 15 -9.48 9.27 3.10
CA GLU A 15 -9.15 7.86 3.19
C GLU A 15 -8.22 7.46 2.04
N LYS A 16 -7.17 6.71 2.36
CA LYS A 16 -6.21 6.21 1.40
C LYS A 16 -6.28 4.69 1.30
N TYR A 17 -6.19 4.18 0.08
CA TYR A 17 -6.29 2.75 -0.23
C TYR A 17 -5.26 2.34 -1.27
N VAL A 18 -4.77 1.11 -1.19
CA VAL A 18 -4.11 0.44 -2.31
C VAL A 18 -5.19 -0.11 -3.24
N THR A 19 -5.13 0.24 -4.51
CA THR A 19 -6.08 -0.25 -5.52
C THR A 19 -5.44 -1.18 -6.53
N LYS A 20 -4.12 -1.07 -6.74
CA LYS A 20 -3.40 -1.99 -7.63
C LYS A 20 -1.93 -2.10 -7.26
N VAL A 21 -1.39 -3.30 -7.38
CA VAL A 21 0.06 -3.54 -7.32
C VAL A 21 0.48 -4.30 -8.57
N THR A 22 1.43 -3.75 -9.31
CA THR A 22 2.01 -4.37 -10.50
C THR A 22 3.47 -4.72 -10.24
N VAL A 23 3.81 -5.98 -10.41
CA VAL A 23 5.17 -6.50 -10.32
C VAL A 23 5.71 -6.65 -11.74
N GLN A 24 6.79 -5.95 -12.04
CA GLN A 24 7.47 -5.95 -13.33
C GLN A 24 8.85 -6.59 -13.17
N ASN A 25 9.03 -7.77 -13.74
CA ASN A 25 10.29 -8.51 -13.82
C ASN A 25 10.37 -9.23 -15.19
N SER A 26 10.83 -10.47 -15.25
CA SER A 26 10.78 -11.28 -16.47
C SER A 26 9.35 -11.45 -17.03
N LYS A 27 8.35 -11.32 -16.14
CA LYS A 27 6.92 -11.33 -16.47
C LYS A 27 6.20 -10.24 -15.68
N THR A 28 5.40 -9.40 -16.35
CA THR A 28 4.56 -8.43 -15.68
C THR A 28 3.28 -9.08 -15.15
N THR A 29 3.01 -8.90 -13.86
CA THR A 29 1.79 -9.36 -13.20
C THR A 29 1.16 -8.22 -12.41
N SER A 30 -0.17 -8.12 -12.45
CA SER A 30 -0.93 -7.11 -11.69
C SER A 30 -1.93 -7.78 -10.78
N THR A 31 -2.10 -7.23 -9.60
CA THR A 31 -3.11 -7.62 -8.61
C THR A 31 -3.96 -6.39 -8.29
N ASP A 32 -5.26 -6.47 -8.54
CA ASP A 32 -6.22 -5.44 -8.17
C ASP A 32 -6.72 -5.68 -6.74
N TYR A 33 -6.94 -4.60 -6.01
CA TYR A 33 -7.45 -4.59 -4.65
C TYR A 33 -8.68 -3.68 -4.56
N THR A 34 -9.64 -4.06 -3.72
CA THR A 34 -10.82 -3.23 -3.45
C THR A 34 -10.61 -2.50 -2.14
N ASP A 35 -10.30 -1.20 -2.23
CA ASP A 35 -10.14 -0.28 -1.09
C ASP A 35 -9.30 -0.88 0.07
N ALA A 36 -8.13 -1.46 -0.27
CA ALA A 36 -7.30 -2.17 0.71
C ALA A 36 -6.43 -1.20 1.51
N LYS A 37 -6.50 -1.30 2.85
CA LYS A 37 -5.55 -0.61 3.75
C LYS A 37 -4.18 -1.31 3.81
N LEU A 38 -4.15 -2.59 3.44
CA LEU A 38 -2.95 -3.40 3.39
C LEU A 38 -2.99 -4.33 2.17
N ALA A 39 -2.05 -4.14 1.25
CA ALA A 39 -1.80 -5.07 0.14
C ALA A 39 -0.59 -5.95 0.45
N LYS A 40 -0.61 -7.19 -0.04
CA LYS A 40 0.51 -8.13 0.10
C LYS A 40 0.93 -8.63 -1.26
N GLN A 41 2.23 -8.62 -1.52
CA GLN A 41 2.81 -9.09 -2.76
C GLN A 41 4.03 -9.97 -2.48
N GLU A 42 4.15 -11.07 -3.23
CA GLU A 42 5.32 -11.95 -3.15
C GLU A 42 6.15 -11.86 -4.42
N ILE A 43 7.47 -11.83 -4.27
CA ILE A 43 8.43 -11.79 -5.36
C ILE A 43 9.32 -13.02 -5.29
N ASN A 44 9.67 -13.58 -6.45
CA ASN A 44 10.63 -14.68 -6.52
C ASN A 44 12.02 -14.20 -6.08
N ALA A 45 12.68 -14.94 -5.18
CA ALA A 45 14.01 -14.62 -4.66
C ALA A 45 15.05 -14.38 -5.77
N LYS A 46 14.98 -15.13 -6.88
CA LYS A 46 15.93 -15.01 -8.00
C LYS A 46 15.75 -13.74 -8.83
N GLU A 47 14.59 -13.07 -8.73
CA GLU A 47 14.24 -11.92 -9.56
C GLU A 47 14.17 -10.62 -8.75
N VAL A 48 14.39 -10.65 -7.44
CA VAL A 48 14.17 -9.50 -6.56
C VAL A 48 14.93 -8.25 -7.03
N ASN A 49 16.21 -8.39 -7.37
CA ASN A 49 17.06 -7.26 -7.78
C ASN A 49 16.74 -6.72 -9.20
N SER A 50 15.99 -7.47 -10.00
CA SER A 50 15.50 -7.08 -11.34
C SER A 50 14.02 -6.69 -11.34
N THR A 51 13.38 -6.67 -10.17
CA THR A 51 11.95 -6.39 -10.04
C THR A 51 11.69 -4.93 -9.74
N THR A 52 10.73 -4.36 -10.47
CA THR A 52 10.11 -3.06 -10.16
C THR A 52 8.68 -3.31 -9.71
N VAL A 53 8.30 -2.72 -8.58
CA VAL A 53 6.92 -2.74 -8.08
C VAL A 53 6.30 -1.37 -8.30
N VAL A 54 5.16 -1.35 -8.99
CA VAL A 54 4.35 -0.14 -9.20
C VAL A 54 3.11 -0.28 -8.34
N VAL A 55 2.86 0.71 -7.49
CA VAL A 55 1.69 0.75 -6.60
C VAL A 55 0.79 1.89 -7.01
N GLU A 56 -0.48 1.59 -7.25
CA GLU A 56 -1.55 2.58 -7.44
C GLU A 56 -2.32 2.73 -6.13
N TYR A 57 -2.38 3.96 -5.65
CA TYR A 57 -3.21 4.37 -4.53
C TYR A 57 -4.42 5.16 -5.02
N THR A 58 -5.57 4.94 -4.40
CA THR A 58 -6.71 5.84 -4.46
C THR A 58 -6.80 6.60 -3.14
N ILE A 59 -6.88 7.92 -3.24
CA ILE A 59 -7.09 8.82 -2.12
C ILE A 59 -8.49 9.39 -2.28
N ARG A 60 -9.38 9.03 -1.37
CA ARG A 60 -10.79 9.42 -1.36
C ARG A 60 -11.00 10.52 -0.35
N VAL A 61 -11.53 11.64 -0.80
CA VAL A 61 -12.00 12.71 0.09
C VAL A 61 -13.52 12.66 0.15
N THR A 62 -14.06 12.68 1.36
CA THR A 62 -15.51 12.66 1.62
C THR A 62 -15.89 13.84 2.48
N ASN A 63 -16.91 14.59 2.08
CA ASN A 63 -17.51 15.62 2.92
C ASN A 63 -18.47 14.99 3.93
N LYS A 64 -18.05 14.93 5.20
CA LYS A 64 -18.84 14.43 6.34
C LYS A 64 -19.62 15.54 7.04
N GLY A 65 -19.39 16.79 6.64
CA GLY A 65 -20.04 17.97 7.20
C GLY A 65 -21.41 18.26 6.61
N GLU A 66 -21.89 19.46 6.92
CA GLU A 66 -23.20 19.99 6.49
C GLU A 66 -23.04 21.13 5.47
N VAL A 67 -21.80 21.52 5.16
CA VAL A 67 -21.43 22.62 4.26
C VAL A 67 -20.60 22.06 3.12
N ALA A 68 -20.92 22.48 1.90
CA ALA A 68 -20.07 22.15 0.75
C ALA A 68 -18.67 22.77 0.89
N GLY A 69 -17.68 22.07 0.43
CA GLY A 69 -16.29 22.51 0.47
C GLY A 69 -15.49 22.13 -0.75
N TYR A 70 -14.24 22.56 -0.76
CA TYR A 70 -13.27 22.35 -1.83
C TYR A 70 -11.94 21.92 -1.21
N ILE A 71 -11.25 20.96 -1.81
CA ILE A 71 -9.93 20.54 -1.38
C ILE A 71 -8.89 21.25 -2.25
N ARG A 72 -8.27 22.27 -1.71
CA ARG A 72 -7.25 23.05 -2.42
C ARG A 72 -5.96 22.29 -2.62
N LYS A 73 -5.59 21.45 -1.63
CA LYS A 73 -4.33 20.71 -1.69
C LYS A 73 -4.38 19.45 -0.82
N ILE A 74 -3.93 18.36 -1.40
CA ILE A 74 -3.62 17.11 -0.71
C ILE A 74 -2.10 16.95 -0.75
N ALA A 75 -1.47 16.54 0.36
CA ALA A 75 -0.09 16.08 0.41
C ALA A 75 -0.05 14.56 0.50
N ASP A 76 0.93 13.94 -0.13
CA ASP A 76 1.34 12.57 0.11
C ASP A 76 2.80 12.56 0.57
N TYR A 77 3.02 11.99 1.75
CA TYR A 77 4.31 11.90 2.41
C TYR A 77 5.02 10.63 1.98
N LEU A 78 5.65 10.69 0.79
CA LEU A 78 6.28 9.52 0.19
C LEU A 78 7.33 8.89 1.10
N SER A 79 7.24 7.59 1.27
CA SER A 79 8.35 6.80 1.80
C SER A 79 9.58 6.97 0.91
N SER A 80 10.78 7.00 1.51
CA SER A 80 12.05 7.01 0.78
C SER A 80 12.25 5.81 -0.15
N ASP A 81 11.47 4.76 0.06
CA ASP A 81 11.43 3.56 -0.79
C ASP A 81 10.73 3.79 -2.13
N TYR A 82 9.91 4.83 -2.23
CA TYR A 82 9.16 5.14 -3.44
C TYR A 82 9.81 6.24 -4.28
N LYS A 83 9.65 6.10 -5.58
CA LYS A 83 9.97 7.14 -6.56
C LYS A 83 8.67 7.66 -7.17
N PHE A 84 8.58 8.97 -7.29
CA PHE A 84 7.52 9.67 -8.00
C PHE A 84 7.87 9.81 -9.49
N SER A 85 6.86 9.76 -10.36
CA SER A 85 6.95 10.07 -11.78
C SER A 85 5.80 11.01 -12.17
N SER A 86 6.13 12.20 -12.63
CA SER A 86 5.14 13.17 -13.15
C SER A 86 4.46 12.70 -14.43
N GLU A 87 5.10 11.80 -15.19
CA GLU A 87 4.50 11.21 -16.40
C GLU A 87 3.31 10.31 -16.07
N LEU A 88 3.38 9.58 -14.94
CA LEU A 88 2.32 8.70 -14.44
C LEU A 88 1.27 9.46 -13.62
N ASN A 89 1.58 10.66 -13.15
CA ASN A 89 0.77 11.42 -12.19
C ASN A 89 0.60 12.88 -12.65
N LYS A 90 -0.22 13.11 -13.67
CA LYS A 90 -0.40 14.45 -14.28
C LYS A 90 -1.01 15.49 -13.34
N ASP A 91 -1.79 15.03 -12.34
CA ASP A 91 -2.48 15.87 -11.36
C ASP A 91 -1.62 16.17 -10.12
N TRP A 92 -0.39 15.64 -10.09
CA TRP A 92 0.52 15.73 -8.96
C TRP A 92 1.83 16.42 -9.33
N TYR A 93 2.42 17.12 -8.38
CA TYR A 93 3.77 17.65 -8.48
C TYR A 93 4.58 17.31 -7.24
N GLN A 94 5.90 17.20 -7.37
CA GLN A 94 6.81 16.92 -6.27
C GLN A 94 7.46 18.22 -5.78
N ASP A 95 7.50 18.38 -4.45
CA ASP A 95 8.28 19.41 -3.76
C ASP A 95 9.01 18.76 -2.58
N GLY A 96 10.34 18.72 -2.67
CA GLY A 96 11.19 17.97 -1.73
C GLY A 96 10.88 16.47 -1.74
N SER A 97 10.61 15.93 -0.56
CA SER A 97 10.25 14.51 -0.36
C SER A 97 8.75 14.25 -0.48
N ASN A 98 7.93 15.28 -0.58
CA ASN A 98 6.48 15.15 -0.63
C ASN A 98 5.95 15.36 -2.05
N VAL A 99 4.78 14.82 -2.33
CA VAL A 99 4.04 15.10 -3.55
C VAL A 99 2.68 15.69 -3.22
N TYR A 100 2.21 16.58 -4.07
CA TYR A 100 1.00 17.37 -3.85
C TYR A 100 0.05 17.27 -5.03
N CYS A 101 -1.26 17.18 -4.73
CA CYS A 101 -2.34 17.22 -5.70
C CYS A 101 -3.22 18.45 -5.46
N THR A 102 -3.57 19.14 -6.55
CA THR A 102 -4.47 20.31 -6.54
C THR A 102 -5.65 20.15 -7.49
N SER A 103 -5.85 18.95 -8.06
CA SER A 103 -6.89 18.70 -9.08
C SER A 103 -8.32 18.89 -8.57
N LEU A 104 -8.53 18.84 -7.24
CA LEU A 104 -9.83 19.07 -6.61
C LEU A 104 -10.07 20.54 -6.18
N ALA A 105 -9.12 21.46 -6.46
CA ALA A 105 -9.17 22.83 -5.94
C ALA A 105 -10.44 23.58 -6.35
N ASP A 106 -10.92 23.34 -7.56
CA ASP A 106 -12.13 23.96 -8.12
C ASP A 106 -13.34 23.01 -8.13
N THR A 107 -13.21 21.83 -7.49
CA THR A 107 -14.27 20.82 -7.45
C THR A 107 -15.07 20.97 -6.18
N LYS A 108 -16.33 21.37 -6.30
CA LYS A 108 -17.28 21.42 -5.18
C LYS A 108 -17.62 20.00 -4.70
N ILE A 109 -17.48 19.76 -3.41
CA ILE A 109 -17.83 18.50 -2.74
C ILE A 109 -19.00 18.80 -1.79
N ASN A 110 -20.19 18.35 -2.15
CA ASN A 110 -21.39 18.56 -1.34
C ASN A 110 -21.42 17.63 -0.12
N PRO A 111 -22.20 17.92 0.93
CA PRO A 111 -22.40 17.03 2.06
C PRO A 111 -22.74 15.60 1.62
N GLY A 112 -21.99 14.62 2.14
CA GLY A 112 -22.11 13.20 1.79
C GLY A 112 -21.45 12.78 0.47
N GLU A 113 -20.94 13.71 -0.33
CA GLU A 113 -20.25 13.43 -1.59
C GLU A 113 -18.80 13.04 -1.36
N SER A 114 -18.27 12.17 -2.24
CA SER A 114 -16.85 11.79 -2.27
C SER A 114 -16.22 12.07 -3.63
N LYS A 115 -14.92 12.37 -3.63
CA LYS A 115 -14.08 12.49 -4.82
C LYS A 115 -12.80 11.71 -4.62
N ASP A 116 -12.37 11.03 -5.68
CA ASP A 116 -11.16 10.21 -5.68
C ASP A 116 -10.07 10.86 -6.52
N VAL A 117 -8.84 10.82 -6.04
CA VAL A 117 -7.64 11.10 -6.82
C VAL A 117 -6.70 9.91 -6.75
N LYS A 118 -5.95 9.66 -7.83
CA LYS A 118 -5.02 8.53 -7.94
C LYS A 118 -3.59 9.00 -7.79
N LEU A 119 -2.76 8.18 -7.14
CA LEU A 119 -1.32 8.36 -7.07
C LEU A 119 -0.63 7.05 -7.41
N ILE A 120 0.30 7.10 -8.36
CA ILE A 120 1.10 5.94 -8.78
C ILE A 120 2.54 6.17 -8.35
N VAL A 121 3.10 5.22 -7.61
CA VAL A 121 4.48 5.26 -7.13
C VAL A 121 5.24 4.01 -7.56
N ILE A 122 6.56 4.13 -7.65
CA ILE A 122 7.45 3.09 -8.16
C ILE A 122 8.44 2.71 -7.06
N LYS A 123 8.62 1.41 -6.80
CA LYS A 123 9.65 0.88 -5.93
C LYS A 123 10.57 -0.05 -6.71
N GLN A 124 11.85 0.30 -6.81
CA GLN A 124 12.86 -0.62 -7.31
C GLN A 124 13.26 -1.58 -6.19
N MET A 125 13.06 -2.87 -6.41
CA MET A 125 13.33 -3.89 -5.41
C MET A 125 14.82 -4.19 -5.28
N LYS A 126 15.20 -4.52 -4.04
CA LYS A 126 16.51 -5.05 -3.64
C LYS A 126 16.27 -6.03 -2.49
N GLU A 127 17.19 -6.94 -2.25
CA GLU A 127 17.06 -7.92 -1.14
C GLU A 127 16.88 -7.28 0.23
N ASN A 128 17.50 -6.11 0.45
CA ASN A 128 17.49 -5.40 1.73
C ASN A 128 16.35 -4.38 1.87
N ASN A 129 15.45 -4.23 0.88
CA ASN A 129 14.33 -3.28 0.95
C ASN A 129 12.95 -3.95 0.80
N THR A 130 12.85 -5.24 1.12
CA THR A 130 11.60 -5.98 1.26
C THR A 130 10.91 -5.63 2.60
N GLY A 131 9.66 -6.03 2.74
CA GLY A 131 8.88 -5.82 3.96
C GLY A 131 7.76 -4.81 3.80
N LEU A 132 7.41 -4.17 4.91
CA LEU A 132 6.31 -3.20 4.99
C LEU A 132 6.77 -1.82 4.50
N VAL A 133 6.00 -1.25 3.57
CA VAL A 133 6.11 0.15 3.16
C VAL A 133 4.81 0.85 3.49
N ASN A 134 4.88 1.80 4.42
CA ASN A 134 3.77 2.67 4.78
C ASN A 134 3.77 3.90 3.88
N ASN A 135 2.59 4.31 3.41
CA ASN A 135 2.42 5.55 2.67
C ASN A 135 1.20 6.32 3.17
N THR A 136 1.37 7.61 3.46
CA THR A 136 0.39 8.45 4.15
C THR A 136 0.04 9.67 3.33
N ALA A 137 -1.24 10.03 3.29
CA ALA A 137 -1.74 11.26 2.68
C ALA A 137 -2.55 12.08 3.69
N GLU A 138 -2.61 13.38 3.47
CA GLU A 138 -3.29 14.35 4.34
C GLU A 138 -3.91 15.49 3.52
N ILE A 139 -5.06 16.00 3.94
CA ILE A 139 -5.60 17.27 3.46
C ILE A 139 -4.78 18.39 4.11
N VAL A 140 -4.05 19.15 3.29
CA VAL A 140 -3.22 20.25 3.81
C VAL A 140 -3.79 21.63 3.53
N SER A 141 -4.87 21.70 2.76
CA SER A 141 -5.64 22.92 2.58
C SER A 141 -7.03 22.63 2.02
N SER A 142 -8.05 23.11 2.67
CA SER A 142 -9.43 23.09 2.19
C SER A 142 -10.07 24.49 2.25
N TYR A 143 -11.29 24.61 1.73
CA TYR A 143 -12.02 25.86 1.71
C TYR A 143 -13.53 25.59 1.70
N ASN A 144 -14.29 26.44 2.35
CA ASN A 144 -15.73 26.54 2.23
C ASN A 144 -16.17 28.02 2.22
N GLU A 145 -17.31 28.32 1.60
CA GLU A 145 -17.80 29.68 1.40
C GLU A 145 -18.17 30.39 2.72
N LEU A 146 -18.36 29.65 3.81
CA LEU A 146 -18.70 30.20 5.12
C LEU A 146 -17.47 30.47 5.99
N GLY A 147 -16.26 30.12 5.55
CA GLY A 147 -15.03 30.30 6.32
C GLY A 147 -14.97 29.47 7.61
N LEU A 148 -15.68 28.33 7.64
CA LEU A 148 -15.65 27.43 8.80
C LEU A 148 -14.38 26.59 8.80
N THR A 149 -13.84 26.35 10.00
CA THR A 149 -12.76 25.38 10.22
C THR A 149 -13.34 23.98 10.32
N ASP A 150 -12.51 22.97 9.99
CA ASP A 150 -12.85 21.57 10.20
C ASP A 150 -13.05 21.30 11.70
N ILE A 151 -14.07 20.49 12.04
CA ILE A 151 -14.50 20.32 13.44
C ILE A 151 -13.64 19.32 14.23
N ASN A 152 -12.87 18.46 13.56
CA ASN A 152 -12.19 17.33 14.19
C ASN A 152 -10.76 17.07 13.66
N SER A 153 -10.27 17.95 12.78
CA SER A 153 -8.91 17.89 12.25
C SER A 153 -8.31 19.26 12.04
N THR A 154 -6.99 19.33 11.96
CA THR A 154 -6.23 20.54 11.63
C THR A 154 -5.36 20.27 10.41
N GLU A 155 -5.66 20.92 9.32
CA GLU A 155 -5.03 20.75 8.01
C GLU A 155 -3.50 20.86 8.08
N GLY A 156 -2.78 19.88 7.52
CA GLY A 156 -1.34 19.92 7.33
C GLY A 156 -0.50 19.79 8.60
N ASN A 157 -1.07 19.36 9.72
CA ASN A 157 -0.39 19.24 11.01
C ASN A 157 0.32 17.91 11.23
N LYS A 158 0.10 16.92 10.36
CA LYS A 158 0.66 15.56 10.40
C LYS A 158 0.31 14.76 11.66
N VAL A 159 -0.82 15.03 12.26
CA VAL A 159 -1.28 14.35 13.47
C VAL A 159 -2.03 13.07 13.10
N LYS A 160 -1.46 11.91 13.48
CA LYS A 160 -2.09 10.61 13.24
C LYS A 160 -3.37 10.46 14.05
N GLY A 161 -4.42 9.98 13.39
CA GLY A 161 -5.71 9.72 14.00
C GLY A 161 -6.75 10.80 13.74
N GLU A 162 -6.36 11.93 13.19
CA GLU A 162 -7.29 12.90 12.62
C GLU A 162 -7.89 12.34 11.33
N ASN A 163 -9.11 12.74 10.99
CA ASN A 163 -9.84 12.15 9.86
C ASN A 163 -9.43 12.74 8.49
N ASP A 164 -8.65 13.80 8.46
CA ASP A 164 -8.06 14.41 7.27
C ASP A 164 -6.76 13.72 6.83
N MET A 165 -6.28 12.72 7.60
CA MET A 165 -5.06 11.98 7.34
C MET A 165 -5.29 10.46 7.33
N SER A 166 -4.74 9.77 6.33
CA SER A 166 -4.90 8.32 6.19
C SER A 166 -3.68 7.67 5.54
N SER A 167 -3.40 6.43 5.96
CA SER A 167 -2.32 5.60 5.41
C SER A 167 -2.88 4.37 4.72
N ALA A 168 -2.11 3.85 3.76
CA ALA A 168 -2.27 2.52 3.21
C ALA A 168 -0.91 1.88 2.98
N ASP A 169 -0.81 0.59 3.26
CA ASP A 169 0.43 -0.14 3.38
C ASP A 169 0.58 -1.19 2.27
N VAL A 170 1.82 -1.46 1.88
CA VAL A 170 2.16 -2.59 1.03
C VAL A 170 3.24 -3.43 1.70
N ILE A 171 2.99 -4.74 1.86
CA ILE A 171 4.01 -5.71 2.26
C ILE A 171 4.52 -6.41 1.02
N ILE A 172 5.84 -6.33 0.80
CA ILE A 172 6.52 -7.06 -0.26
C ILE A 172 7.43 -8.10 0.40
N SER A 173 7.16 -9.38 0.15
CA SER A 173 7.91 -10.50 0.70
C SER A 173 8.59 -11.31 -0.39
N ILE A 174 9.65 -12.03 -0.02
CA ILE A 174 10.35 -12.95 -0.92
C ILE A 174 9.76 -14.34 -0.74
N LYS A 175 9.37 -14.97 -1.85
CA LYS A 175 8.89 -16.34 -1.87
C LYS A 175 10.06 -17.31 -1.66
N THR A 176 10.25 -17.80 -0.44
CA THR A 176 11.33 -18.71 -0.04
C THR A 176 10.95 -20.18 -0.09
N GLY A 177 9.64 -20.51 -0.21
CA GLY A 177 9.11 -21.85 0.05
C GLY A 177 9.54 -22.96 -0.91
N GLN A 178 9.93 -22.67 -2.15
CA GLN A 178 10.30 -23.74 -3.10
C GLN A 178 11.67 -24.35 -2.82
N VAL A 179 12.65 -23.58 -2.37
CA VAL A 179 14.01 -24.08 -2.10
C VAL A 179 14.01 -24.95 -0.85
N VAL A 180 13.34 -24.54 0.22
CA VAL A 180 13.26 -25.29 1.48
C VAL A 180 12.54 -26.62 1.27
N THR A 181 11.42 -26.63 0.55
CA THR A 181 10.65 -27.86 0.27
C THR A 181 11.47 -28.84 -0.57
N THR A 182 12.20 -28.38 -1.58
CA THR A 182 13.07 -29.23 -2.41
C THR A 182 14.22 -29.81 -1.61
N VAL A 183 14.88 -29.03 -0.76
CA VAL A 183 15.98 -29.50 0.10
C VAL A 183 15.49 -30.53 1.10
N ILE A 184 14.35 -30.30 1.76
CA ILE A 184 13.74 -31.27 2.68
C ILE A 184 13.41 -32.56 1.95
N LEU A 185 12.82 -32.51 0.75
CA LEU A 185 12.47 -33.69 -0.05
C LEU A 185 13.70 -34.51 -0.43
N VAL A 186 14.80 -33.85 -0.84
CA VAL A 186 16.06 -34.52 -1.16
C VAL A 186 16.65 -35.20 0.07
N ILE A 187 16.71 -34.54 1.22
CA ILE A 187 17.24 -35.10 2.46
C ILE A 187 16.40 -36.31 2.91
N THR A 188 15.07 -36.20 2.88
CA THR A 188 14.19 -37.31 3.28
C THR A 188 14.34 -38.52 2.35
N THR A 189 14.52 -38.29 1.04
CA THR A 189 14.76 -39.36 0.07
C THR A 189 16.09 -40.08 0.35
N ILE A 190 17.16 -39.36 0.62
CA ILE A 190 18.47 -39.93 0.95
C ILE A 190 18.39 -40.78 2.24
N VAL A 191 17.72 -40.27 3.27
CA VAL A 191 17.53 -41.00 4.54
C VAL A 191 16.74 -42.28 4.33
N MET A 192 15.65 -42.23 3.55
CA MET A 192 14.85 -43.45 3.26
C MET A 192 15.63 -44.52 2.48
N LEU A 193 16.44 -44.11 1.50
CA LEU A 193 17.32 -45.01 0.77
C LEU A 193 18.37 -45.65 1.69
N GLY A 194 18.97 -44.88 2.59
CA GLY A 194 19.93 -45.41 3.60
C GLY A 194 19.29 -46.43 4.52
N VAL A 195 18.09 -46.19 5.01
CA VAL A 195 17.32 -47.11 5.84
C VAL A 195 16.97 -48.38 5.07
N ALA A 196 16.55 -48.27 3.81
CA ALA A 196 16.23 -49.44 2.96
C ALA A 196 17.48 -50.34 2.75
N VAL A 197 18.63 -49.75 2.42
CA VAL A 197 19.89 -50.48 2.29
C VAL A 197 20.31 -51.15 3.59
N TYR A 198 20.16 -50.51 4.73
CA TYR A 198 20.44 -51.08 6.05
C TYR A 198 19.55 -52.30 6.33
N ILE A 199 18.25 -52.20 6.09
CA ILE A 199 17.29 -53.29 6.29
C ILE A 199 17.65 -54.49 5.38
N ILE A 200 17.92 -54.24 4.10
CA ILE A 200 18.30 -55.30 3.14
C ILE A 200 19.56 -56.00 3.61
N ARG A 201 20.62 -55.27 3.98
CA ARG A 201 21.85 -55.86 4.53
C ARG A 201 21.60 -56.72 5.77
N LYS A 202 20.80 -56.24 6.71
CA LYS A 202 20.45 -56.97 7.93
C LYS A 202 19.68 -58.28 7.63
N LEU A 203 18.77 -58.25 6.65
CA LEU A 203 18.02 -59.41 6.23
C LEU A 203 18.91 -60.45 5.53
N ILE A 204 19.88 -60.05 4.72
CA ILE A 204 20.85 -60.92 4.05
C ILE A 204 21.74 -61.61 5.09
N ILE A 205 22.28 -60.86 6.05
CA ILE A 205 23.13 -61.40 7.13
C ILE A 205 22.35 -62.37 8.00
N ASN A 206 21.12 -62.05 8.40
CA ASN A 206 20.30 -62.92 9.25
C ASN A 206 19.84 -64.21 8.55
N LYS A 207 19.80 -64.22 7.21
CA LYS A 207 19.46 -65.43 6.42
C LYS A 207 20.65 -66.28 6.05
N GLY A 208 21.88 -65.96 6.47
CA GLY A 208 23.09 -66.71 6.20
C GLY A 208 23.43 -66.82 4.72
N ILE A 209 23.06 -65.87 3.89
CA ILE A 209 23.28 -65.88 2.44
C ILE A 209 24.68 -65.32 2.08
N ILE A 210 25.43 -64.80 3.07
CA ILE A 210 26.84 -64.47 2.98
C ILE A 210 27.49 -64.81 4.33
#